data_eb9a5bc8d239570ff6d9724aa1d74b0d
#
_entry.id   eb9a5bc8d239570ff6d9724aa1d74b0d
#
_cell.length_a   1.000
_cell.length_b   1.000
_cell.length_c   1.000
_cell.angle_alpha   90.00
_cell.angle_beta   90.00
_cell.angle_gamma   90.00
#
_symmetry.space_group_name_H-M   'P 1'
#
loop_
_entity.id
_entity.type
_entity.pdbx_description
1 polymer ?
#
loop_
_entity_poly.entity_id
_entity_poly.type
_entity_poly.pdbx_seq_one_letter_code
_entity_poly.pdbx_strand_id
1 'polypeptide(L)'
;MHKLKRTLWLAAVLLVGACSENPVAPPDIDIRSLQAAPEKLTVAGKSLILSCSLWRDFMPISPPDGRPLVVVIAVQAADSTALPEGLDADAVYVIYEGQVWKAWLNENPDLTQPPYRLEKVARNGPKWGPGVYVDVVVRLEYGGKTYMLRASRQRIQKTS
;
A
#
# COMPACT_ATOMS: atom_id res chain seq x y z
N MET A 1 40.93 49.53 -40.54
CA MET A 1 39.59 49.61 -39.85
C MET A 1 38.93 48.29 -39.97
N HIS A 2 39.14 47.40 -39.02
CA HIS A 2 38.45 46.11 -38.96
C HIS A 2 37.41 46.13 -37.84
N LYS A 3 36.12 46.08 -38.21
CA LYS A 3 35.02 45.99 -37.28
C LYS A 3 34.84 44.54 -36.84
N LEU A 4 35.13 44.23 -35.59
CA LEU A 4 34.93 42.95 -34.96
C LEU A 4 33.46 42.80 -34.63
N LYS A 5 32.73 41.94 -35.35
CA LYS A 5 31.33 41.56 -35.02
C LYS A 5 31.36 40.51 -33.90
N ARG A 6 30.96 40.90 -32.68
CA ARG A 6 30.67 39.98 -31.57
C ARG A 6 29.34 39.33 -31.80
N THR A 7 29.34 38.05 -32.15
CA THR A 7 28.13 37.22 -32.19
C THR A 7 27.84 36.73 -30.78
N LEU A 8 26.74 37.21 -30.21
CA LEU A 8 26.23 36.78 -28.91
C LEU A 8 25.47 35.45 -29.13
N TRP A 9 25.99 34.36 -28.59
CA TRP A 9 25.27 33.09 -28.53
C TRP A 9 24.38 33.08 -27.27
N LEU A 10 23.06 33.18 -27.47
CA LEU A 10 22.10 32.94 -26.41
C LEU A 10 21.94 31.42 -26.24
N ALA A 11 22.51 30.89 -25.18
CA ALA A 11 22.24 29.51 -24.76
C ALA A 11 20.86 29.48 -24.08
N ALA A 12 19.87 28.95 -24.79
CA ALA A 12 18.54 28.64 -24.21
C ALA A 12 18.66 27.38 -23.34
N VAL A 13 18.65 27.55 -22.03
CA VAL A 13 18.54 26.44 -21.07
C VAL A 13 17.09 26.01 -21.05
N LEU A 14 16.79 24.90 -21.72
CA LEU A 14 15.52 24.19 -21.57
C LEU A 14 15.48 23.50 -20.19
N LEU A 15 14.79 24.11 -19.24
CA LEU A 15 14.37 23.45 -18.01
C LEU A 15 13.29 22.41 -18.36
N VAL A 16 13.71 21.17 -18.52
CA VAL A 16 12.77 20.04 -18.54
C VAL A 16 12.30 19.84 -17.12
N GLY A 17 11.12 20.38 -16.81
CA GLY A 17 10.39 20.08 -15.58
C GLY A 17 9.99 18.61 -15.61
N ALA A 18 10.67 17.77 -14.85
CA ALA A 18 10.21 16.43 -14.57
C ALA A 18 8.95 16.54 -13.69
N CYS A 19 7.76 16.47 -14.30
CA CYS A 19 6.54 16.18 -13.57
C CYS A 19 6.70 14.79 -12.99
N SER A 20 6.94 14.70 -11.69
CA SER A 20 6.82 13.46 -10.93
C SER A 20 5.33 13.14 -10.80
N GLU A 21 4.75 12.51 -11.82
CA GLU A 21 3.41 11.92 -11.68
C GLU A 21 3.53 10.75 -10.73
N ASN A 22 2.81 10.81 -9.60
CA ASN A 22 2.67 9.65 -8.73
C ASN A 22 2.07 8.52 -9.57
N PRO A 23 2.68 7.33 -9.59
CA PRO A 23 2.16 6.23 -10.39
C PRO A 23 0.72 5.91 -9.98
N VAL A 24 -0.16 5.72 -10.96
CA VAL A 24 -1.61 5.46 -10.75
C VAL A 24 -1.84 4.20 -9.91
N ALA A 25 -0.91 3.26 -9.91
CA ALA A 25 -0.97 2.02 -9.14
C ALA A 25 0.41 1.66 -8.57
N PRO A 26 0.45 0.88 -7.48
CA PRO A 26 1.69 0.33 -6.95
C PRO A 26 2.47 -0.48 -8.00
N PRO A 27 3.80 -0.64 -7.86
CA PRO A 27 4.60 -1.44 -8.76
C PRO A 27 4.11 -2.89 -8.83
N ASP A 28 4.31 -3.53 -9.99
CA ASP A 28 4.07 -4.95 -10.13
C ASP A 28 5.15 -5.73 -9.39
N ILE A 29 4.70 -6.70 -8.58
CA ILE A 29 5.58 -7.62 -7.86
C ILE A 29 5.14 -9.04 -8.23
N ASP A 30 6.11 -9.89 -8.53
CA ASP A 30 5.87 -11.29 -8.83
C ASP A 30 5.12 -11.99 -7.68
N ILE A 31 4.09 -12.77 -8.03
CA ILE A 31 3.21 -13.42 -7.06
C ILE A 31 3.97 -14.37 -6.11
N ARG A 32 5.02 -15.04 -6.60
CA ARG A 32 5.84 -15.93 -5.76
C ARG A 32 6.61 -15.13 -4.72
N SER A 33 7.10 -13.95 -5.09
CA SER A 33 7.77 -13.03 -4.17
C SER A 33 6.81 -12.50 -3.10
N LEU A 34 5.57 -12.17 -3.48
CA LEU A 34 4.53 -11.79 -2.52
C LEU A 34 4.19 -12.93 -1.56
N GLN A 35 4.00 -14.14 -2.08
CA GLN A 35 3.69 -15.32 -1.26
C GLN A 35 4.84 -15.76 -0.35
N ALA A 36 6.09 -15.45 -0.73
CA ALA A 36 7.28 -15.69 0.09
C ALA A 36 7.51 -14.64 1.18
N ALA A 37 6.74 -13.56 1.20
CA ALA A 37 6.87 -12.52 2.23
C ALA A 37 6.63 -13.11 3.63
N PRO A 38 7.43 -12.72 4.64
CA PRO A 38 7.29 -13.23 6.00
C PRO A 38 6.00 -12.72 6.66
N GLU A 39 5.45 -13.52 7.59
CA GLU A 39 4.33 -13.12 8.45
C GLU A 39 4.76 -12.37 9.72
N LYS A 40 6.06 -12.36 9.97
CA LYS A 40 6.71 -11.63 11.05
C LYS A 40 8.03 -11.07 10.56
N LEU A 41 8.24 -9.78 10.75
CA LEU A 41 9.38 -9.05 10.21
C LEU A 41 10.03 -8.21 11.31
N THR A 42 11.36 -8.17 11.38
CA THR A 42 12.08 -7.28 12.28
C THR A 42 12.57 -6.04 11.53
N VAL A 43 12.12 -4.86 11.95
CA VAL A 43 12.55 -3.56 11.44
C VAL A 43 13.01 -2.69 12.61
N ALA A 44 14.22 -2.14 12.53
CA ALA A 44 14.82 -1.31 13.58
C ALA A 44 14.71 -1.96 14.99
N GLY A 45 14.95 -3.28 15.08
CA GLY A 45 14.86 -4.03 16.32
C GLY A 45 13.45 -4.34 16.83
N LYS A 46 12.39 -3.90 16.10
CA LYS A 46 10.99 -4.20 16.43
C LYS A 46 10.47 -5.34 15.59
N SER A 47 9.83 -6.29 16.24
CA SER A 47 9.12 -7.38 15.56
C SER A 47 7.73 -6.91 15.16
N LEU A 48 7.45 -6.92 13.86
CA LEU A 48 6.20 -6.45 13.26
C LEU A 48 5.35 -7.62 12.81
N ILE A 49 4.05 -7.49 12.99
CA ILE A 49 3.02 -8.41 12.50
C ILE A 49 1.94 -7.62 11.76
N LEU A 50 1.25 -8.28 10.85
CA LEU A 50 0.16 -7.72 10.07
C LEU A 50 -1.16 -8.33 10.49
N SER A 51 -2.15 -7.50 10.82
CA SER A 51 -3.55 -7.88 10.94
C SER A 51 -4.38 -7.19 9.86
N CYS A 52 -5.43 -7.85 9.41
CA CYS A 52 -6.27 -7.35 8.33
C CYS A 52 -7.75 -7.51 8.66
N SER A 53 -8.55 -6.55 8.20
CA SER A 53 -10.00 -6.67 8.11
C SER A 53 -10.41 -6.42 6.67
N LEU A 54 -11.07 -7.41 6.07
CA LEU A 54 -11.53 -7.36 4.68
C LEU A 54 -13.02 -7.60 4.64
N TRP A 55 -13.74 -6.74 3.92
CA TRP A 55 -15.18 -6.93 3.78
C TRP A 55 -15.72 -6.37 2.47
N ARG A 56 -16.91 -6.88 2.11
CA ARG A 56 -17.78 -6.32 1.09
C ARG A 56 -19.13 -5.98 1.71
N ASP A 57 -19.66 -4.82 1.32
CA ASP A 57 -20.92 -4.31 1.85
C ASP A 57 -22.10 -4.74 0.98
N PHE A 58 -23.11 -5.35 1.63
CA PHE A 58 -24.36 -5.80 1.07
C PHE A 58 -25.56 -5.18 1.79
N MET A 59 -25.38 -4.04 2.47
CA MET A 59 -26.47 -3.30 3.11
C MET A 59 -27.58 -3.00 2.10
N PRO A 60 -28.85 -2.77 2.53
CA PRO A 60 -30.00 -2.65 1.63
C PRO A 60 -29.87 -1.63 0.50
N ILE A 61 -29.04 -0.59 0.67
CA ILE A 61 -28.76 0.43 -0.34
C ILE A 61 -27.57 0.08 -1.25
N SER A 62 -26.93 -1.07 -1.04
CA SER A 62 -25.82 -1.53 -1.89
C SER A 62 -26.35 -2.21 -3.15
N PRO A 63 -25.55 -2.25 -4.24
CA PRO A 63 -25.90 -3.03 -5.42
C PRO A 63 -26.18 -4.50 -5.05
N PRO A 64 -27.04 -5.23 -5.81
CA PRO A 64 -27.37 -6.63 -5.52
C PRO A 64 -26.14 -7.56 -5.42
N ASP A 65 -25.10 -7.26 -6.18
CA ASP A 65 -23.81 -7.97 -6.19
C ASP A 65 -22.82 -7.43 -5.16
N GLY A 66 -23.27 -6.52 -4.27
CA GLY A 66 -22.46 -5.89 -3.21
C GLY A 66 -21.50 -4.83 -3.72
N ARG A 67 -20.93 -4.07 -2.78
CA ARG A 67 -19.90 -3.05 -3.07
C ARG A 67 -18.53 -3.72 -3.29
N PRO A 68 -17.59 -3.00 -3.92
CA PRO A 68 -16.20 -3.43 -4.03
C PRO A 68 -15.55 -3.76 -2.69
N LEU A 69 -14.49 -4.59 -2.72
CA LEU A 69 -13.72 -4.95 -1.53
C LEU A 69 -13.09 -3.73 -0.86
N VAL A 70 -13.20 -3.70 0.46
CA VAL A 70 -12.48 -2.79 1.35
C VAL A 70 -11.49 -3.62 2.17
N VAL A 71 -10.26 -3.13 2.27
CA VAL A 71 -9.20 -3.74 3.05
C VAL A 71 -8.67 -2.71 4.03
N VAL A 72 -8.77 -3.00 5.31
CA VAL A 72 -8.08 -2.27 6.37
C VAL A 72 -6.93 -3.14 6.84
N ILE A 73 -5.73 -2.60 6.80
CA ILE A 73 -4.52 -3.24 7.32
C ILE A 73 -4.08 -2.55 8.61
N ALA A 74 -3.49 -3.31 9.50
CA ALA A 74 -2.83 -2.78 10.68
C ALA A 74 -1.48 -3.47 10.90
N VAL A 75 -0.41 -2.72 10.73
CA VAL A 75 0.94 -3.13 11.11
C VAL A 75 1.11 -2.84 12.60
N GLN A 76 1.55 -3.83 13.36
CA GLN A 76 1.67 -3.72 14.81
C GLN A 76 3.03 -4.21 15.27
N ALA A 77 3.56 -3.59 16.34
CA ALA A 77 4.65 -4.18 17.09
C ALA A 77 4.12 -5.39 17.90
N ALA A 78 4.76 -6.54 17.77
CA ALA A 78 4.33 -7.78 18.43
C ALA A 78 4.34 -7.69 19.96
N ASP A 79 5.14 -6.79 20.52
CA ASP A 79 5.26 -6.51 21.95
C ASP A 79 4.38 -5.33 22.41
N SER A 80 3.56 -4.78 21.54
CA SER A 80 2.71 -3.59 21.80
C SER A 80 3.49 -2.34 22.21
N THR A 81 4.77 -2.27 21.92
CA THR A 81 5.59 -1.06 22.09
C THR A 81 5.50 -0.16 20.87
N ALA A 82 5.94 1.09 20.99
CA ALA A 82 5.89 2.02 19.87
C ALA A 82 6.60 1.50 18.61
N LEU A 83 5.98 1.73 17.46
CA LEU A 83 6.57 1.45 16.15
C LEU A 83 7.79 2.34 15.90
N PRO A 84 8.75 1.91 15.06
CA PRO A 84 9.85 2.77 14.64
C PRO A 84 9.33 4.08 14.04
N GLU A 85 9.90 5.21 14.46
CA GLU A 85 9.56 6.51 13.88
C GLU A 85 9.90 6.55 12.39
N GLY A 86 8.97 7.04 11.57
CA GLY A 86 9.13 7.07 10.11
C GLY A 86 8.83 5.75 9.39
N LEU A 87 8.38 4.71 10.10
CA LEU A 87 7.81 3.52 9.46
C LEU A 87 6.50 3.89 8.78
N ASP A 88 6.37 3.55 7.52
CA ASP A 88 5.13 3.73 6.74
C ASP A 88 4.74 2.45 6.00
N ALA A 89 3.44 2.34 5.67
CA ALA A 89 2.88 1.32 4.80
C ALA A 89 2.19 2.02 3.63
N ASP A 90 2.70 1.86 2.42
CA ASP A 90 2.24 2.64 1.27
C ASP A 90 1.40 1.86 0.28
N ALA A 91 1.55 0.54 0.20
CA ALA A 91 0.82 -0.29 -0.76
C ALA A 91 0.35 -1.62 -0.16
N VAL A 92 -0.76 -2.12 -0.67
CA VAL A 92 -1.30 -3.45 -0.37
C VAL A 92 -1.45 -4.27 -1.64
N TYR A 93 -1.19 -5.56 -1.50
CA TYR A 93 -1.38 -6.60 -2.51
C TYR A 93 -2.28 -7.67 -1.91
N VAL A 94 -3.38 -7.98 -2.56
CA VAL A 94 -4.29 -9.03 -2.14
C VAL A 94 -4.29 -10.13 -3.19
N ILE A 95 -4.06 -11.36 -2.77
CA ILE A 95 -3.87 -12.52 -3.64
C ILE A 95 -5.04 -13.47 -3.47
N TYR A 96 -5.72 -13.76 -4.56
CA TYR A 96 -6.82 -14.73 -4.63
C TYR A 96 -6.72 -15.58 -5.90
N GLU A 97 -6.63 -16.90 -5.77
CA GLU A 97 -6.60 -17.85 -6.90
C GLU A 97 -5.64 -17.45 -8.04
N GLY A 98 -4.41 -17.06 -7.68
CA GLY A 98 -3.40 -16.66 -8.66
C GLY A 98 -3.57 -15.26 -9.25
N GLN A 99 -4.60 -14.53 -8.84
CA GLN A 99 -4.80 -13.13 -9.21
C GLN A 99 -4.26 -12.21 -8.10
N VAL A 100 -3.73 -11.07 -8.49
CA VAL A 100 -3.24 -10.04 -7.55
C VAL A 100 -3.98 -8.74 -7.80
N TRP A 101 -4.67 -8.24 -6.78
CA TRP A 101 -5.13 -6.87 -6.74
C TRP A 101 -4.16 -6.04 -5.91
N LYS A 102 -3.78 -4.87 -6.41
CA LYS A 102 -2.87 -3.94 -5.74
C LYS A 102 -3.47 -2.56 -5.67
N ALA A 103 -3.23 -1.87 -4.56
CA ALA A 103 -3.70 -0.51 -4.34
C ALA A 103 -2.76 0.27 -3.44
N TRP A 104 -2.73 1.58 -3.62
CA TRP A 104 -2.13 2.48 -2.64
C TRP A 104 -2.97 2.49 -1.37
N LEU A 105 -2.29 2.52 -0.24
CA LEU A 105 -2.90 2.65 1.08
C LEU A 105 -3.11 4.13 1.40
N ASN A 106 -4.27 4.43 1.97
CA ASN A 106 -4.63 5.77 2.42
C ASN A 106 -4.75 5.80 3.94
N GLU A 107 -4.49 6.97 4.51
CA GLU A 107 -4.77 7.21 5.93
C GLU A 107 -6.25 6.99 6.21
N ASN A 108 -6.56 6.53 7.41
CA ASN A 108 -7.92 6.49 7.92
C ASN A 108 -8.12 7.69 8.87
N PRO A 109 -8.69 8.81 8.38
CA PRO A 109 -8.72 10.07 9.14
C PRO A 109 -9.60 10.01 10.39
N ASP A 110 -10.49 9.01 10.46
CA ASP A 110 -11.43 8.85 11.57
C ASP A 110 -10.81 8.14 12.79
N LEU A 111 -9.54 7.69 12.69
CA LEU A 111 -8.90 6.91 13.72
C LEU A 111 -7.73 7.66 14.36
N THR A 112 -7.81 7.85 15.67
CA THR A 112 -6.62 8.11 16.49
C THR A 112 -5.89 6.79 16.72
N GLN A 113 -4.69 6.68 16.17
CA GLN A 113 -3.91 5.45 16.23
C GLN A 113 -2.98 5.44 17.45
N PRO A 114 -2.93 4.34 18.21
CA PRO A 114 -1.93 4.20 19.26
C PRO A 114 -0.52 4.06 18.64
N PRO A 115 0.55 4.44 19.37
CA PRO A 115 1.91 4.48 18.82
C PRO A 115 2.47 3.10 18.40
N TYR A 116 1.87 2.01 18.87
CA TYR A 116 2.28 0.64 18.52
C TYR A 116 1.58 0.08 17.28
N ARG A 117 0.71 0.86 16.61
CA ARG A 117 -0.15 0.41 15.50
C ARG A 117 -0.19 1.44 14.39
N LEU A 118 0.03 1.00 13.16
CA LEU A 118 -0.15 1.78 11.94
C LEU A 118 -1.29 1.14 11.14
N GLU A 119 -2.43 1.83 11.05
CA GLU A 119 -3.60 1.36 10.31
C GLU A 119 -3.84 2.21 9.08
N LYS A 120 -4.07 1.56 7.95
CA LYS A 120 -4.41 2.21 6.68
C LYS A 120 -5.47 1.43 5.92
N VAL A 121 -6.06 2.07 4.92
CA VAL A 121 -7.19 1.53 4.16
C VAL A 121 -6.94 1.57 2.66
N ALA A 122 -7.36 0.51 1.96
CA ALA A 122 -7.53 0.48 0.52
C ALA A 122 -8.98 0.14 0.18
N ARG A 123 -9.50 0.77 -0.86
CA ARG A 123 -10.89 0.64 -1.32
C ARG A 123 -10.95 0.28 -2.80
N ASN A 124 -12.14 -0.06 -3.28
CA ASN A 124 -12.41 -0.34 -4.68
C ASN A 124 -11.69 -1.61 -5.21
N GLY A 125 -11.51 -2.60 -4.34
CA GLY A 125 -10.96 -3.88 -4.74
C GLY A 125 -11.95 -4.75 -5.54
N PRO A 126 -11.48 -5.88 -6.07
CA PRO A 126 -12.31 -6.83 -6.81
C PRO A 126 -13.50 -7.32 -5.97
N LYS A 127 -14.56 -7.70 -6.65
CA LYS A 127 -15.75 -8.26 -6.00
C LYS A 127 -15.59 -9.74 -5.68
N TRP A 128 -14.45 -10.15 -5.15
CA TRP A 128 -14.21 -11.50 -4.66
C TRP A 128 -15.01 -11.78 -3.39
N GLY A 129 -15.55 -12.95 -3.26
CA GLY A 129 -16.35 -13.34 -2.11
C GLY A 129 -17.69 -12.61 -1.96
N PRO A 130 -18.25 -12.57 -0.75
CA PRO A 130 -17.66 -12.86 0.58
C PRO A 130 -17.45 -14.36 0.87
N GLY A 131 -16.76 -14.64 1.97
CA GLY A 131 -16.56 -16.01 2.47
C GLY A 131 -15.29 -16.69 1.96
N VAL A 132 -14.61 -16.13 0.96
CA VAL A 132 -13.35 -16.66 0.44
C VAL A 132 -12.16 -16.21 1.30
N TYR A 133 -11.05 -16.94 1.18
CA TYR A 133 -9.79 -16.63 1.84
C TYR A 133 -8.80 -16.09 0.84
N VAL A 134 -8.06 -15.06 1.25
CA VAL A 134 -7.04 -14.37 0.48
C VAL A 134 -5.77 -14.24 1.29
N ASP A 135 -4.64 -14.04 0.64
CA ASP A 135 -3.41 -13.57 1.29
C ASP A 135 -3.29 -12.07 1.10
N VAL A 136 -2.87 -11.39 2.14
CA VAL A 136 -2.64 -9.93 2.13
C VAL A 136 -1.17 -9.67 2.37
N VAL A 137 -0.54 -8.88 1.51
CA VAL A 137 0.85 -8.43 1.66
C VAL A 137 0.87 -6.92 1.64
N VAL A 138 1.55 -6.31 2.61
CA VAL A 138 1.77 -4.87 2.63
C VAL A 138 3.21 -4.55 2.30
N ARG A 139 3.42 -3.46 1.59
CA ARG A 139 4.72 -2.87 1.38
C ARG A 139 4.97 -1.84 2.47
N LEU A 140 6.07 -2.02 3.18
CA LEU A 140 6.53 -1.12 4.23
C LEU A 140 7.74 -0.34 3.74
N GLU A 141 7.84 0.91 4.13
CA GLU A 141 9.00 1.76 3.92
C GLU A 141 9.57 2.20 5.26
N TYR A 142 10.89 2.05 5.42
CA TYR A 142 11.62 2.52 6.58
C TYR A 142 13.09 2.78 6.24
N GLY A 143 13.60 3.97 6.58
CA GLY A 143 15.00 4.33 6.37
C GLY A 143 15.45 4.23 4.90
N GLY A 144 14.57 4.54 3.94
CA GLY A 144 14.84 4.43 2.51
C GLY A 144 14.87 2.99 1.97
N LYS A 145 14.45 2.00 2.77
CA LYS A 145 14.35 0.58 2.39
C LYS A 145 12.90 0.15 2.34
N THR A 146 12.61 -0.81 1.47
CA THR A 146 11.30 -1.43 1.30
C THR A 146 11.29 -2.84 1.86
N TYR A 147 10.23 -3.19 2.56
CA TYR A 147 10.00 -4.49 3.15
C TYR A 147 8.61 -4.99 2.78
N MET A 148 8.42 -6.31 2.78
CA MET A 148 7.12 -6.96 2.58
C MET A 148 6.73 -7.71 3.85
N LEU A 149 5.47 -7.57 4.27
CA LEU A 149 4.92 -8.26 5.42
C LEU A 149 3.57 -8.87 5.03
N ARG A 150 3.35 -10.15 5.32
CA ARG A 150 2.18 -10.91 4.88
C ARG A 150 1.28 -11.30 6.05
N ALA A 151 -0.02 -11.35 5.76
CA ALA A 151 -1.01 -12.07 6.56
C ALA A 151 -1.69 -13.09 5.64
N SER A 152 -1.48 -14.38 5.89
CA SER A 152 -2.07 -15.45 5.09
C SER A 152 -3.50 -15.77 5.53
N ARG A 153 -4.29 -16.38 4.62
CA ARG A 153 -5.63 -16.92 4.88
C ARG A 153 -6.59 -15.95 5.55
N GLN A 154 -6.63 -14.72 5.10
CA GLN A 154 -7.57 -13.70 5.57
C GLN A 154 -8.95 -13.88 4.92
N ARG A 155 -10.00 -13.90 5.70
CA ARG A 155 -11.36 -14.09 5.18
C ARG A 155 -11.99 -12.77 4.78
N ILE A 156 -12.61 -12.72 3.58
CA ILE A 156 -13.45 -11.59 3.19
C ILE A 156 -14.81 -11.73 3.86
N GLN A 157 -15.15 -10.77 4.70
CA GLN A 157 -16.40 -10.74 5.46
C GLN A 157 -17.54 -10.15 4.61
N LYS A 158 -18.76 -10.41 5.03
CA LYS A 158 -19.99 -9.76 4.53
C LYS A 158 -20.50 -8.81 5.62
N THR A 159 -20.80 -7.58 5.24
CA THR A 159 -21.61 -6.66 6.06
C THR A 159 -23.02 -6.60 5.46
N SER A 160 -24.04 -6.71 6.27
CA SER A 160 -25.46 -6.72 5.86
C SER A 160 -26.33 -6.23 7.01
#